data_95e20e0fc22d70095711b3d9446413d4
#
_entry.id   95e20e0fc22d70095711b3d9446413d4
#
_cell.length_a   1.000
_cell.length_b   1.000
_cell.length_c   1.000
_cell.angle_alpha   90.00
_cell.angle_beta   90.00
_cell.angle_gamma   90.00
#
_symmetry.space_group_name_H-M   'P 1'
#
loop_
_entity.id
_entity.type
_entity.pdbx_description
1 polymer ?
#
loop_
_entity_poly.entity_id
_entity_poly.type
_entity_poly.pdbx_seq_one_letter_code
_entity_poly.pdbx_strand_id
1 'polypeptide(L)'
;MIEIKNLTKFYGKGESCFKALDDVSVCINDGEFVVILGASGSGKSTFLNVISGLETIDGGSVVYDSEQLENMSEKELTIFRRDNTAYIFQQYYLLPHLTVEKNIKMGADLDNNKDFFPLIEAVGLSEKRKKFPSELSGGEQQRVAIARALAKNPKVLFLDEPTGALDENTGRLVLDYIIKLQEKQRFTMIMVTHNANIAETADRVIKMNSGKIVGITENTDKKTVYEIGW
;
A
#
# COMPACT_ATOMS: atom_id res chain seq x y z
N MET A 1 8.70 13.57 -0.85
CA MET A 1 8.31 13.49 -2.28
C MET A 1 8.92 12.25 -2.92
N ILE A 2 8.20 11.54 -3.80
CA ILE A 2 8.71 10.35 -4.51
C ILE A 2 8.78 10.72 -6.00
N GLU A 3 9.98 10.76 -6.55
CA GLU A 3 10.21 11.04 -7.96
C GLU A 3 10.57 9.74 -8.69
N ILE A 4 9.79 9.37 -9.70
CA ILE A 4 9.98 8.20 -10.54
C ILE A 4 10.28 8.66 -11.96
N LYS A 5 11.43 8.23 -12.55
CA LYS A 5 11.86 8.59 -13.89
C LYS A 5 12.21 7.37 -14.71
N ASN A 6 11.59 7.26 -15.87
CA ASN A 6 11.84 6.24 -16.91
C ASN A 6 11.90 4.81 -16.35
N LEU A 7 11.08 4.53 -15.31
CA LEU A 7 11.11 3.28 -14.58
C LEU A 7 10.75 2.11 -15.51
N THR A 8 11.62 1.12 -15.52
CA THR A 8 11.49 -0.07 -16.37
C THR A 8 11.73 -1.32 -15.54
N LYS A 9 10.88 -2.34 -15.74
CA LYS A 9 10.97 -3.64 -15.08
C LYS A 9 10.72 -4.77 -16.05
N PHE A 10 11.61 -5.76 -16.04
CA PHE A 10 11.48 -6.98 -16.84
C PHE A 10 11.27 -8.21 -15.96
N TYR A 11 10.52 -9.18 -16.48
CA TYR A 11 10.42 -10.51 -15.92
C TYR A 11 10.68 -11.56 -17.00
N GLY A 12 11.17 -12.72 -16.58
CA GLY A 12 11.54 -13.81 -17.48
C GLY A 12 12.97 -13.70 -18.03
N LYS A 13 13.35 -14.63 -18.89
CA LYS A 13 14.66 -14.67 -19.57
C LYS A 13 14.48 -15.14 -21.00
N GLY A 14 15.35 -14.68 -21.91
CA GLY A 14 15.32 -15.06 -23.31
C GLY A 14 13.98 -14.73 -23.98
N GLU A 15 13.40 -15.69 -24.70
CA GLU A 15 12.12 -15.51 -25.43
C GLU A 15 10.90 -15.29 -24.51
N SER A 16 10.99 -15.67 -23.23
CA SER A 16 9.93 -15.44 -22.22
C SER A 16 10.07 -14.10 -21.51
N CYS A 17 11.02 -13.26 -21.91
CA CYS A 17 11.21 -11.93 -21.29
C CYS A 17 10.07 -11.01 -21.70
N PHE A 18 9.39 -10.42 -20.71
CA PHE A 18 8.38 -9.39 -20.95
C PHE A 18 8.63 -8.15 -20.08
N LYS A 19 8.27 -7.01 -20.61
CA LYS A 19 8.41 -5.72 -19.94
C LYS A 19 7.15 -5.46 -19.11
N ALA A 20 7.24 -5.59 -17.79
CA ALA A 20 6.13 -5.35 -16.87
C ALA A 20 5.92 -3.87 -16.57
N LEU A 21 7.00 -3.06 -16.60
CA LEU A 21 6.96 -1.60 -16.58
C LEU A 21 7.78 -1.08 -17.77
N ASP A 22 7.22 -0.13 -18.50
CA ASP A 22 7.80 0.42 -19.73
C ASP A 22 7.81 1.96 -19.68
N ASP A 23 8.95 2.51 -19.28
CA ASP A 23 9.22 3.95 -19.27
C ASP A 23 8.21 4.75 -18.41
N VAL A 24 7.98 4.30 -17.18
CA VAL A 24 7.02 4.93 -16.27
C VAL A 24 7.67 6.11 -15.56
N SER A 25 7.09 7.31 -15.73
CA SER A 25 7.55 8.52 -15.07
C SER A 25 6.38 9.23 -14.38
N VAL A 26 6.53 9.52 -13.09
CA VAL A 26 5.55 10.25 -12.28
C VAL A 26 6.20 10.77 -11.01
N CYS A 27 5.70 11.89 -10.49
CA CYS A 27 6.05 12.43 -9.18
C CYS A 27 4.86 12.27 -8.24
N ILE A 28 5.07 11.82 -7.00
CA ILE A 28 4.06 11.69 -5.95
C ILE A 28 4.47 12.61 -4.80
N ASN A 29 3.55 13.49 -4.39
CA ASN A 29 3.83 14.48 -3.36
C ASN A 29 3.68 13.89 -1.95
N ASP A 30 4.35 14.51 -0.98
CA ASP A 30 4.18 14.12 0.42
C ASP A 30 2.76 14.36 0.89
N GLY A 31 2.25 13.41 1.66
CA GLY A 31 0.90 13.48 2.19
C GLY A 31 -0.21 13.33 1.14
N GLU A 32 0.12 12.93 -0.08
CA GLU A 32 -0.85 12.70 -1.15
C GLU A 32 -1.47 11.31 -1.05
N PHE A 33 -2.76 11.21 -1.30
CA PHE A 33 -3.44 9.93 -1.54
C PHE A 33 -3.59 9.69 -3.04
N VAL A 34 -2.86 8.71 -3.55
CA VAL A 34 -2.87 8.32 -4.97
C VAL A 34 -3.51 6.96 -5.14
N VAL A 35 -4.46 6.85 -6.07
CA VAL A 35 -5.02 5.55 -6.50
C VAL A 35 -4.52 5.21 -7.89
N ILE A 36 -4.04 3.97 -8.05
CA ILE A 36 -3.58 3.41 -9.32
C ILE A 36 -4.63 2.43 -9.84
N LEU A 37 -5.23 2.75 -10.98
CA LEU A 37 -6.23 1.95 -11.67
C LEU A 37 -5.66 1.27 -12.92
N GLY A 38 -6.20 0.12 -13.25
CA GLY A 38 -5.90 -0.58 -14.51
C GLY A 38 -6.38 -2.03 -14.47
N ALA A 39 -6.47 -2.67 -15.63
CA ALA A 39 -6.85 -4.07 -15.75
C ALA A 39 -5.84 -5.00 -15.04
N SER A 40 -6.24 -6.25 -14.79
CA SER A 40 -5.30 -7.28 -14.32
C SER A 40 -4.13 -7.41 -15.32
N GLY A 41 -2.91 -7.56 -14.83
CA GLY A 41 -1.71 -7.64 -15.66
C GLY A 41 -1.21 -6.30 -16.24
N SER A 42 -1.81 -5.15 -15.90
CA SER A 42 -1.36 -3.85 -16.41
C SER A 42 -0.08 -3.30 -15.75
N GLY A 43 0.53 -4.02 -14.79
CA GLY A 43 1.78 -3.64 -14.14
C GLY A 43 1.64 -2.94 -12.79
N LYS A 44 0.42 -2.75 -12.25
CA LYS A 44 0.16 -2.00 -11.01
C LYS A 44 0.90 -2.53 -9.79
N SER A 45 0.75 -3.84 -9.48
CA SER A 45 1.43 -4.46 -8.33
C SER A 45 2.95 -4.45 -8.52
N THR A 46 3.43 -4.66 -9.76
CA THR A 46 4.86 -4.51 -10.08
C THR A 46 5.34 -3.08 -9.80
N PHE A 47 4.58 -2.09 -10.24
CA PHE A 47 4.91 -0.68 -9.96
C PHE A 47 4.97 -0.42 -8.46
N LEU A 48 3.97 -0.88 -7.70
CA LEU A 48 3.95 -0.76 -6.24
C LEU A 48 5.17 -1.43 -5.59
N ASN A 49 5.51 -2.66 -6.01
CA ASN A 49 6.63 -3.42 -5.47
C ASN A 49 7.98 -2.72 -5.74
N VAL A 50 8.16 -2.19 -6.95
CA VAL A 50 9.41 -1.53 -7.32
C VAL A 50 9.56 -0.22 -6.57
N ILE A 51 8.56 0.63 -6.54
CA ILE A 51 8.65 1.94 -5.86
C ILE A 51 8.69 1.81 -4.33
N SER A 52 8.21 0.71 -3.76
CA SER A 52 8.35 0.43 -2.32
C SER A 52 9.71 -0.18 -1.94
N GLY A 53 10.56 -0.49 -2.92
CA GLY A 53 11.85 -1.14 -2.71
C GLY A 53 11.73 -2.64 -2.38
N LEU A 54 10.58 -3.28 -2.66
CA LEU A 54 10.40 -4.74 -2.52
C LEU A 54 11.00 -5.50 -3.70
N GLU A 55 11.08 -4.85 -4.87
CA GLU A 55 11.70 -5.40 -6.07
C GLU A 55 12.74 -4.44 -6.64
N THR A 56 13.73 -5.01 -7.30
CA THR A 56 14.83 -4.25 -7.93
C THR A 56 14.35 -3.51 -9.17
N ILE A 57 15.02 -2.39 -9.47
CA ILE A 57 14.85 -1.58 -10.66
C ILE A 57 15.76 -2.12 -11.76
N ASP A 58 15.23 -2.33 -12.98
CA ASP A 58 16.04 -2.76 -14.14
C ASP A 58 16.45 -1.58 -15.03
N GLY A 59 15.75 -0.45 -14.94
CA GLY A 59 16.09 0.80 -15.61
C GLY A 59 15.31 1.98 -15.06
N GLY A 60 15.84 3.19 -15.21
CA GLY A 60 15.28 4.40 -14.62
C GLY A 60 15.70 4.62 -13.18
N SER A 61 14.93 5.44 -12.45
CA SER A 61 15.23 5.79 -11.06
C SER A 61 13.98 5.97 -10.22
N VAL A 62 14.11 5.68 -8.91
CA VAL A 62 13.11 5.98 -7.88
C VAL A 62 13.81 6.71 -6.73
N VAL A 63 13.44 7.96 -6.51
CA VAL A 63 14.08 8.85 -5.55
C VAL A 63 13.08 9.27 -4.47
N TYR A 64 13.40 9.00 -3.22
CA TYR A 64 12.71 9.49 -2.04
C TYR A 64 13.49 10.64 -1.43
N ASP A 65 13.01 11.87 -1.61
CA ASP A 65 13.72 13.10 -1.24
C ASP A 65 15.13 13.16 -1.85
N SER A 66 16.14 12.56 -1.23
CA SER A 66 17.51 12.47 -1.73
C SER A 66 18.03 11.02 -1.83
N GLU A 67 17.22 10.04 -1.45
CA GLU A 67 17.61 8.62 -1.42
C GLU A 67 17.19 7.93 -2.72
N GLN A 68 18.16 7.40 -3.46
CA GLN A 68 17.97 6.69 -4.74
C GLN A 68 17.92 5.18 -4.50
N LEU A 69 16.76 4.55 -4.69
CA LEU A 69 16.58 3.12 -4.39
C LEU A 69 17.46 2.21 -5.26
N GLU A 70 17.68 2.57 -6.52
CA GLU A 70 18.50 1.81 -7.46
C GLU A 70 19.98 1.69 -7.05
N ASN A 71 20.45 2.57 -6.17
CA ASN A 71 21.82 2.59 -5.68
C ASN A 71 21.98 1.89 -4.32
N MET A 72 20.87 1.44 -3.70
CA MET A 72 20.89 0.82 -2.39
C MET A 72 21.20 -0.67 -2.48
N SER A 73 22.05 -1.15 -1.58
CA SER A 73 22.22 -2.58 -1.32
C SER A 73 20.96 -3.18 -0.67
N GLU A 74 20.81 -4.51 -0.68
CA GLU A 74 19.70 -5.20 -0.01
C GLU A 74 19.59 -4.85 1.49
N LYS A 75 20.71 -4.61 2.15
CA LYS A 75 20.72 -4.19 3.54
C LYS A 75 20.17 -2.77 3.72
N GLU A 76 20.56 -1.86 2.85
CA GLU A 76 20.06 -0.47 2.85
C GLU A 76 18.59 -0.42 2.48
N LEU A 77 18.14 -1.17 1.47
CA LEU A 77 16.72 -1.32 1.14
C LEU A 77 15.91 -1.87 2.32
N THR A 78 16.47 -2.81 3.09
CA THR A 78 15.79 -3.34 4.28
C THR A 78 15.63 -2.27 5.35
N ILE A 79 16.67 -1.45 5.59
CA ILE A 79 16.62 -0.33 6.53
C ILE A 79 15.64 0.74 6.02
N PHE A 80 15.72 1.08 4.72
CA PHE A 80 14.80 2.02 4.08
C PHE A 80 13.35 1.59 4.27
N ARG A 81 13.01 0.33 3.94
CA ARG A 81 11.66 -0.21 4.12
C ARG A 81 11.22 -0.18 5.59
N ARG A 82 12.13 -0.51 6.51
CA ARG A 82 11.83 -0.44 7.95
C ARG A 82 11.48 0.97 8.39
N ASP A 83 12.21 1.98 7.92
CA ASP A 83 12.14 3.33 8.48
C ASP A 83 11.14 4.23 7.74
N ASN A 84 10.81 3.92 6.48
CA ASN A 84 10.01 4.82 5.65
C ASN A 84 8.67 4.24 5.16
N THR A 85 8.56 2.92 4.93
CA THR A 85 7.41 2.36 4.24
C THR A 85 6.66 1.33 5.06
N ALA A 86 5.35 1.20 4.83
CA ALA A 86 4.58 0.02 5.20
C ALA A 86 3.81 -0.50 4.00
N TYR A 87 3.52 -1.79 3.97
CA TYR A 87 2.87 -2.44 2.86
C TYR A 87 1.71 -3.31 3.35
N ILE A 88 0.55 -3.16 2.73
CA ILE A 88 -0.62 -4.00 2.90
C ILE A 88 -0.79 -4.80 1.60
N PHE A 89 -0.49 -6.09 1.67
CA PHE A 89 -0.59 -7.00 0.54
C PHE A 89 -2.02 -7.49 0.35
N GLN A 90 -2.35 -7.93 -0.85
CA GLN A 90 -3.57 -8.65 -1.14
C GLN A 90 -3.68 -9.96 -0.32
N GLN A 91 -2.57 -10.66 -0.10
CA GLN A 91 -2.45 -11.72 0.90
C GLN A 91 -2.02 -11.14 2.23
N TYR A 92 -2.58 -11.62 3.32
CA TYR A 92 -2.45 -10.97 4.65
C TYR A 92 -1.06 -11.09 5.28
N TYR A 93 -0.30 -12.15 4.94
CA TYR A 93 1.03 -12.47 5.49
C TYR A 93 1.10 -12.32 7.01
N LEU A 94 0.06 -12.78 7.71
CA LEU A 94 0.08 -12.85 9.16
C LEU A 94 0.95 -14.01 9.63
N LEU A 95 1.63 -13.83 10.77
CA LEU A 95 2.37 -14.91 11.39
C LEU A 95 1.37 -15.84 12.10
N PRO A 96 1.22 -17.10 11.67
CA PRO A 96 0.15 -17.98 12.11
C PRO A 96 0.26 -18.40 13.58
N HIS A 97 1.47 -18.35 14.14
CA HIS A 97 1.78 -18.69 15.53
C HIS A 97 1.71 -17.48 16.49
N LEU A 98 1.39 -16.30 15.99
CA LEU A 98 1.18 -15.09 16.78
C LEU A 98 -0.30 -14.75 16.84
N THR A 99 -0.75 -14.24 17.98
CA THR A 99 -2.11 -13.72 18.15
C THR A 99 -2.30 -12.42 17.35
N VAL A 100 -3.54 -11.95 17.21
CA VAL A 100 -3.89 -10.64 16.62
C VAL A 100 -3.02 -9.54 17.22
N GLU A 101 -3.03 -9.41 18.55
CA GLU A 101 -2.26 -8.37 19.25
C GLU A 101 -0.77 -8.47 18.97
N LYS A 102 -0.20 -9.67 18.96
CA LYS A 102 1.22 -9.88 18.70
C LYS A 102 1.60 -9.61 17.24
N ASN A 103 0.72 -9.95 16.27
CA ASN A 103 0.92 -9.59 14.87
C ASN A 103 0.97 -8.06 14.68
N ILE A 104 0.07 -7.33 15.34
CA ILE A 104 0.02 -5.86 15.26
C ILE A 104 1.22 -5.24 15.99
N LYS A 105 1.55 -5.77 17.17
CA LYS A 105 2.72 -5.34 17.95
C LYS A 105 4.03 -5.40 17.16
N MET A 106 4.20 -6.37 16.26
CA MET A 106 5.40 -6.42 15.41
C MET A 106 5.59 -5.16 14.56
N GLY A 107 4.49 -4.59 14.02
CA GLY A 107 4.56 -3.31 13.33
C GLY A 107 4.93 -2.18 14.29
N ALA A 108 4.29 -2.14 15.45
CA ALA A 108 4.51 -1.14 16.48
C ALA A 108 5.96 -1.15 17.02
N ASP A 109 6.55 -2.33 17.19
CA ASP A 109 7.93 -2.48 17.69
C ASP A 109 8.98 -1.90 16.70
N LEU A 110 8.65 -1.79 15.40
CA LEU A 110 9.56 -1.20 14.39
C LEU A 110 9.73 0.33 14.55
N ASP A 111 8.72 1.00 15.11
CA ASP A 111 8.73 2.45 15.37
C ASP A 111 8.70 2.78 16.87
N ASN A 112 8.96 1.80 17.75
CA ASN A 112 8.80 1.94 19.20
C ASN A 112 7.43 2.51 19.63
N ASN A 113 6.40 2.27 18.83
CA ASN A 113 5.02 2.71 19.10
C ASN A 113 4.44 1.89 20.26
N LYS A 114 4.33 2.51 21.44
CA LYS A 114 3.82 1.86 22.65
C LYS A 114 2.29 1.87 22.72
N ASP A 115 1.63 2.72 21.96
CA ASP A 115 0.18 2.91 21.99
C ASP A 115 -0.47 2.49 20.65
N PHE A 116 -0.45 1.20 20.39
CA PHE A 116 -1.09 0.61 19.18
C PHE A 116 -2.49 0.05 19.45
N PHE A 117 -2.96 0.05 20.69
CA PHE A 117 -4.29 -0.48 21.06
C PHE A 117 -5.44 0.24 20.37
N PRO A 118 -5.43 1.57 20.20
CA PRO A 118 -6.47 2.27 19.44
C PRO A 118 -6.64 1.76 18.00
N LEU A 119 -5.57 1.25 17.38
CA LEU A 119 -5.65 0.64 16.04
C LEU A 119 -6.43 -0.67 16.05
N ILE A 120 -6.28 -1.48 17.11
CA ILE A 120 -7.04 -2.74 17.25
C ILE A 120 -8.54 -2.45 17.41
N GLU A 121 -8.87 -1.44 18.19
CA GLU A 121 -10.24 -0.98 18.40
C GLU A 121 -10.83 -0.44 17.08
N ALA A 122 -10.11 0.43 16.42
CA ALA A 122 -10.54 1.08 15.17
C ALA A 122 -10.85 0.09 14.04
N VAL A 123 -10.13 -1.04 13.99
CA VAL A 123 -10.41 -2.12 13.03
C VAL A 123 -11.41 -3.16 13.56
N GLY A 124 -12.06 -2.92 14.72
CA GLY A 124 -13.11 -3.77 15.29
C GLY A 124 -12.62 -5.15 15.77
N LEU A 125 -11.40 -5.23 16.31
CA LEU A 125 -10.80 -6.50 16.73
C LEU A 125 -10.51 -6.59 18.24
N SER A 126 -11.05 -5.70 19.06
CA SER A 126 -10.80 -5.65 20.51
C SER A 126 -11.05 -7.00 21.21
N GLU A 127 -12.20 -7.64 20.94
CA GLU A 127 -12.56 -8.93 21.52
C GLU A 127 -11.75 -10.13 20.97
N LYS A 128 -11.04 -9.91 19.85
CA LYS A 128 -10.27 -10.95 19.15
C LYS A 128 -8.76 -10.85 19.35
N ARG A 129 -8.29 -9.98 20.22
CA ARG A 129 -6.86 -9.71 20.46
C ARG A 129 -6.01 -10.95 20.73
N LYS A 130 -6.59 -11.93 21.44
CA LYS A 130 -5.91 -13.19 21.85
C LYS A 130 -6.08 -14.31 20.82
N LYS A 131 -6.88 -14.12 19.76
CA LYS A 131 -7.11 -15.10 18.71
C LYS A 131 -5.91 -15.23 17.78
N PHE A 132 -5.73 -16.41 17.20
CA PHE A 132 -4.74 -16.69 16.17
C PHE A 132 -5.35 -16.48 14.78
N PRO A 133 -4.53 -16.25 13.73
CA PRO A 133 -5.04 -16.08 12.37
C PRO A 133 -5.96 -17.20 11.88
N SER A 134 -5.70 -18.43 12.26
CA SER A 134 -6.55 -19.59 11.92
C SER A 134 -7.97 -19.55 12.51
N GLU A 135 -8.20 -18.70 13.52
CA GLU A 135 -9.50 -18.52 14.17
C GLU A 135 -10.27 -17.31 13.61
N LEU A 136 -9.73 -16.65 12.60
CA LEU A 136 -10.26 -15.42 12.01
C LEU A 136 -10.80 -15.67 10.60
N SER A 137 -11.86 -14.96 10.23
CA SER A 137 -12.29 -14.86 8.84
C SER A 137 -11.24 -14.12 7.98
N GLY A 138 -11.30 -14.28 6.66
CA GLY A 138 -10.39 -13.57 5.74
C GLY A 138 -10.42 -12.05 5.92
N GLY A 139 -11.62 -11.47 6.08
CA GLY A 139 -11.78 -10.04 6.34
C GLY A 139 -11.18 -9.60 7.68
N GLU A 140 -11.25 -10.44 8.71
CA GLU A 140 -10.60 -10.16 10.00
C GLU A 140 -9.07 -10.21 9.89
N GLN A 141 -8.54 -11.19 9.15
CA GLN A 141 -7.11 -11.27 8.87
C GLN A 141 -6.61 -10.04 8.11
N GLN A 142 -7.37 -9.56 7.13
CA GLN A 142 -7.07 -8.31 6.40
C GLN A 142 -6.99 -7.12 7.36
N ARG A 143 -7.96 -6.98 8.28
CA ARG A 143 -7.95 -5.90 9.27
C ARG A 143 -6.75 -5.99 10.22
N VAL A 144 -6.31 -7.19 10.60
CA VAL A 144 -5.05 -7.36 11.37
C VAL A 144 -3.84 -6.88 10.56
N ALA A 145 -3.76 -7.23 9.28
CA ALA A 145 -2.66 -6.79 8.40
C ALA A 145 -2.61 -5.26 8.26
N ILE A 146 -3.78 -4.62 8.11
CA ILE A 146 -3.92 -3.16 8.05
C ILE A 146 -3.45 -2.52 9.36
N ALA A 147 -3.96 -3.00 10.51
CA ALA A 147 -3.56 -2.46 11.81
C ALA A 147 -2.06 -2.65 12.07
N ARG A 148 -1.48 -3.78 11.66
CA ARG A 148 -0.03 -4.02 11.74
C ARG A 148 0.78 -3.02 10.93
N ALA A 149 0.35 -2.72 9.70
CA ALA A 149 1.01 -1.76 8.83
C ALA A 149 0.94 -0.34 9.40
N LEU A 150 -0.23 0.07 9.88
CA LEU A 150 -0.44 1.39 10.48
C LEU A 150 0.27 1.56 11.83
N ALA A 151 0.43 0.49 12.62
CA ALA A 151 1.13 0.53 13.89
C ALA A 151 2.61 0.94 13.78
N LYS A 152 3.16 0.86 12.58
CA LYS A 152 4.54 1.26 12.25
C LYS A 152 4.70 2.77 12.04
N ASN A 153 3.63 3.56 11.97
CA ASN A 153 3.63 5.00 11.62
C ASN A 153 4.44 5.31 10.36
N PRO A 154 4.12 4.71 9.20
CA PRO A 154 4.93 4.84 8.00
C PRO A 154 4.85 6.25 7.41
N LYS A 155 5.92 6.71 6.74
CA LYS A 155 5.87 7.92 5.89
C LYS A 155 5.10 7.66 4.59
N VAL A 156 5.21 6.43 4.05
CA VAL A 156 4.51 5.99 2.85
C VAL A 156 3.83 4.65 3.12
N LEU A 157 2.52 4.61 2.89
CA LEU A 157 1.70 3.40 2.98
C LEU A 157 1.33 2.90 1.59
N PHE A 158 1.76 1.70 1.26
CA PHE A 158 1.40 0.99 0.04
C PHE A 158 0.27 -0.01 0.30
N LEU A 159 -0.76 -0.01 -0.55
CA LEU A 159 -1.92 -0.87 -0.42
C LEU A 159 -2.19 -1.58 -1.75
N ASP A 160 -2.08 -2.90 -1.76
CA ASP A 160 -2.41 -3.73 -2.92
C ASP A 160 -3.73 -4.44 -2.67
N GLU A 161 -4.81 -3.94 -3.30
CA GLU A 161 -6.20 -4.43 -3.19
C GLU A 161 -6.68 -4.60 -1.72
N PRO A 162 -6.56 -3.57 -0.86
CA PRO A 162 -6.73 -3.72 0.60
C PRO A 162 -8.14 -4.08 1.04
N THR A 163 -9.15 -3.87 0.20
CA THR A 163 -10.56 -4.12 0.51
C THR A 163 -11.16 -5.30 -0.24
N GLY A 164 -10.39 -5.96 -1.11
CA GLY A 164 -10.88 -7.01 -2.01
C GLY A 164 -11.46 -8.25 -1.30
N ALA A 165 -11.05 -8.51 -0.06
CA ALA A 165 -11.56 -9.62 0.76
C ALA A 165 -12.60 -9.18 1.81
N LEU A 166 -13.01 -7.92 1.82
CA LEU A 166 -13.96 -7.36 2.79
C LEU A 166 -15.36 -7.26 2.17
N ASP A 167 -16.39 -7.48 3.01
CA ASP A 167 -17.74 -7.06 2.67
C ASP A 167 -17.82 -5.53 2.60
N GLU A 168 -18.84 -5.01 1.92
CA GLU A 168 -19.00 -3.59 1.68
C GLU A 168 -18.94 -2.75 2.96
N ASN A 169 -19.72 -3.12 4.00
CA ASN A 169 -19.80 -2.34 5.22
C ASN A 169 -18.44 -2.29 5.93
N THR A 170 -17.79 -3.44 6.06
CA THR A 170 -16.47 -3.54 6.67
C THR A 170 -15.41 -2.82 5.84
N GLY A 171 -15.45 -2.96 4.51
CA GLY A 171 -14.54 -2.29 3.59
C GLY A 171 -14.63 -0.77 3.69
N ARG A 172 -15.85 -0.21 3.73
CA ARG A 172 -16.09 1.23 3.91
C ARG A 172 -15.54 1.73 5.24
N LEU A 173 -15.83 1.04 6.35
CA LEU A 173 -15.34 1.42 7.68
C LEU A 173 -13.81 1.44 7.74
N VAL A 174 -13.16 0.42 7.19
CA VAL A 174 -11.70 0.33 7.19
C VAL A 174 -11.07 1.39 6.29
N LEU A 175 -11.61 1.59 5.09
CA LEU A 175 -11.09 2.60 4.17
C LEU A 175 -11.27 4.03 4.73
N ASP A 176 -12.43 4.35 5.30
CA ASP A 176 -12.70 5.62 5.98
C ASP A 176 -11.69 5.87 7.10
N TYR A 177 -11.42 4.84 7.91
CA TYR A 177 -10.44 4.94 8.99
C TYR A 177 -9.02 5.23 8.46
N ILE A 178 -8.59 4.51 7.41
CA ILE A 178 -7.26 4.72 6.83
C ILE A 178 -7.14 6.15 6.26
N ILE A 179 -8.16 6.62 5.53
CA ILE A 179 -8.18 7.97 4.93
C ILE A 179 -8.14 9.03 6.02
N LYS A 180 -8.98 8.93 7.06
CA LYS A 180 -8.96 9.87 8.19
C LYS A 180 -7.62 9.88 8.93
N LEU A 181 -6.99 8.72 9.07
CA LEU A 181 -5.66 8.64 9.68
C LEU A 181 -4.61 9.29 8.78
N GLN A 182 -4.68 9.07 7.47
CA GLN A 182 -3.82 9.68 6.47
C GLN A 182 -3.93 11.22 6.51
N GLU A 183 -5.16 11.75 6.52
CA GLU A 183 -5.42 13.19 6.62
C GLU A 183 -4.85 13.80 7.92
N LYS A 184 -4.96 13.07 9.04
CA LYS A 184 -4.46 13.52 10.35
C LYS A 184 -2.93 13.46 10.44
N GLN A 185 -2.32 12.38 9.97
CA GLN A 185 -0.88 12.13 10.11
C GLN A 185 -0.06 12.59 8.90
N ARG A 186 -0.72 12.86 7.76
CA ARG A 186 -0.10 13.35 6.52
C ARG A 186 0.95 12.40 5.92
N PHE A 187 0.82 11.10 6.14
CA PHE A 187 1.63 10.15 5.38
C PHE A 187 1.16 10.05 3.93
N THR A 188 2.06 9.74 3.02
CA THR A 188 1.72 9.47 1.61
C THR A 188 1.05 8.11 1.50
N MET A 189 -0.06 8.01 0.76
CA MET A 189 -0.79 6.76 0.56
C MET A 189 -0.90 6.43 -0.93
N ILE A 190 -0.46 5.22 -1.31
CA ILE A 190 -0.50 4.76 -2.69
C ILE A 190 -1.26 3.43 -2.71
N MET A 191 -2.41 3.43 -3.35
CA MET A 191 -3.32 2.28 -3.40
C MET A 191 -3.48 1.77 -4.83
N VAL A 192 -3.31 0.47 -5.00
CA VAL A 192 -3.73 -0.23 -6.21
C VAL A 192 -5.11 -0.84 -5.97
N THR A 193 -6.03 -0.62 -6.88
CA THR A 193 -7.33 -1.28 -6.86
C THR A 193 -7.90 -1.39 -8.28
N HIS A 194 -8.80 -2.33 -8.47
CA HIS A 194 -9.63 -2.44 -9.67
C HIS A 194 -10.99 -1.76 -9.50
N ASN A 195 -11.36 -1.36 -8.29
CA ASN A 195 -12.60 -0.63 -8.02
C ASN A 195 -12.41 0.85 -8.35
N ALA A 196 -13.00 1.27 -9.49
CA ALA A 196 -12.91 2.64 -9.97
C ALA A 196 -13.58 3.66 -9.03
N ASN A 197 -14.58 3.23 -8.24
CA ASN A 197 -15.30 4.13 -7.34
C ASN A 197 -14.41 4.56 -6.16
N ILE A 198 -13.53 3.69 -5.68
CA ILE A 198 -12.55 4.05 -4.63
C ILE A 198 -11.64 5.19 -5.10
N ALA A 199 -11.34 5.26 -6.40
CA ALA A 199 -10.50 6.32 -6.94
C ALA A 199 -11.10 7.73 -6.78
N GLU A 200 -12.42 7.85 -6.61
CA GLU A 200 -13.09 9.13 -6.37
C GLU A 200 -12.78 9.71 -4.97
N THR A 201 -12.21 8.91 -4.06
CA THR A 201 -11.79 9.36 -2.73
C THR A 201 -10.34 9.86 -2.68
N ALA A 202 -9.54 9.61 -3.72
CA ALA A 202 -8.12 9.96 -3.79
C ALA A 202 -7.91 11.42 -4.21
N ASP A 203 -6.73 11.97 -3.92
CA ASP A 203 -6.31 13.28 -4.44
C ASP A 203 -6.03 13.18 -5.96
N ARG A 204 -5.41 12.06 -6.37
CA ARG A 204 -5.02 11.83 -7.76
C ARG A 204 -5.17 10.37 -8.15
N VAL A 205 -5.56 10.18 -9.41
CA VAL A 205 -5.74 8.86 -10.02
C VAL A 205 -4.75 8.68 -11.16
N ILE A 206 -3.98 7.60 -11.09
CA ILE A 206 -3.05 7.18 -12.14
C ILE A 206 -3.67 5.97 -12.85
N LYS A 207 -3.85 6.05 -14.16
CA LYS A 207 -4.32 4.93 -14.97
C LYS A 207 -3.16 4.23 -15.64
N MET A 208 -3.03 2.93 -15.40
CA MET A 208 -2.00 2.08 -16.00
C MET A 208 -2.60 1.09 -17.01
N ASN A 209 -1.90 0.90 -18.11
CA ASN A 209 -2.19 -0.14 -19.10
C ASN A 209 -0.88 -0.65 -19.72
N SER A 210 -0.73 -1.98 -19.80
CA SER A 210 0.43 -2.64 -20.44
C SER A 210 1.79 -2.07 -19.98
N GLY A 211 1.95 -1.89 -18.67
CA GLY A 211 3.18 -1.41 -18.05
C GLY A 211 3.44 0.10 -18.19
N LYS A 212 2.49 0.87 -18.72
CA LYS A 212 2.62 2.33 -18.93
C LYS A 212 1.57 3.12 -18.17
N ILE A 213 1.89 4.35 -17.80
CA ILE A 213 0.89 5.34 -17.40
C ILE A 213 0.22 5.88 -18.66
N VAL A 214 -1.11 5.70 -18.73
CA VAL A 214 -1.92 6.15 -19.88
C VAL A 214 -2.79 7.37 -19.54
N GLY A 215 -2.82 7.78 -18.29
CA GLY A 215 -3.54 8.98 -17.85
C GLY A 215 -3.31 9.27 -16.38
N ILE A 216 -3.32 10.55 -16.05
CA ILE A 216 -3.28 11.05 -14.68
C ILE A 216 -4.42 12.06 -14.55
N THR A 217 -5.21 11.96 -13.49
CA THR A 217 -6.34 12.86 -13.22
C THR A 217 -6.27 13.30 -11.76
N GLU A 218 -6.39 14.59 -11.51
CA GLU A 218 -6.53 15.16 -10.18
C GLU A 218 -8.01 15.27 -9.82
N ASN A 219 -8.38 14.86 -8.62
CA ASN A 219 -9.74 15.03 -8.10
C ASN A 219 -9.82 16.36 -7.32
N THR A 220 -10.50 17.32 -7.88
CA THR A 220 -10.74 18.62 -7.25
C THR A 220 -11.90 18.58 -6.25
N ASP A 221 -12.78 17.58 -6.37
CA ASP A 221 -13.93 17.36 -5.50
C ASP A 221 -13.96 15.89 -5.08
N LYS A 222 -13.20 15.58 -4.02
CA LYS A 222 -13.09 14.22 -3.49
C LYS A 222 -14.37 13.82 -2.79
N LYS A 223 -14.83 12.60 -3.07
CA LYS A 223 -15.95 11.99 -2.36
C LYS A 223 -15.48 11.30 -1.08
N THR A 224 -16.37 11.23 -0.11
CA THR A 224 -16.19 10.35 1.04
C THR A 224 -16.46 8.89 0.64
N VAL A 225 -15.99 7.95 1.45
CA VAL A 225 -16.21 6.51 1.20
C VAL A 225 -17.70 6.11 1.24
N TYR A 226 -18.56 6.97 1.78
CA TYR A 226 -20.01 6.74 1.89
C TYR A 226 -20.79 7.31 0.69
N GLU A 227 -20.17 8.14 -0.13
CA GLU A 227 -20.77 8.75 -1.33
C GLU A 227 -20.43 7.98 -2.62
N ILE A 228 -19.47 7.07 -2.57
CA ILE A 228 -19.08 6.25 -3.71
C ILE A 228 -19.88 4.94 -3.78
N GLY A 229 -20.02 4.34 -4.96
CA GLY A 229 -20.44 2.95 -5.11
C GLY A 229 -19.38 1.98 -4.52
N TRP A 230 -19.79 0.74 -4.27
CA TRP A 230 -18.85 -0.26 -3.75
C TRP A 230 -18.67 -1.41 -4.73
#